data_72897f78d8556b93ff0958421f650f32
#
_entry.id   72897f78d8556b93ff0958421f650f32
#
_cell.length_a   1.000
_cell.length_b   1.000
_cell.length_c   1.000
_cell.angle_alpha   90.00
_cell.angle_beta   90.00
_cell.angle_gamma   90.00
#
_symmetry.space_group_name_H-M   'P 1'
#
loop_
_entity.id
_entity.type
_entity.pdbx_description
1 polymer ?
#
loop_
_entity_poly.entity_id
_entity_poly.type
_entity_poly.pdbx_seq_one_letter_code
_entity_poly.pdbx_strand_id
1 'polypeptide(L)'
;MGRDPRARGLAVRCLVGIFGSLALLASLPSMASAYEDQATLGLEVGYAGMPRTDTLPRNGVDVGLIAGGGFGDAWSIQGLLSYNIFPDERPLHLGMAGLETVYALDIVRFVPLIGVGLDGLLTVRDRRTRGDFALHVLLGVDYLINPRWLIGADVRGYWVATNAASPLDPFILTAGARVGVRFDVH
;
A
#
# COMPACT_ATOMS: atom_id res chain seq x y z
N MET A 1 -5.57 -33.53 20.28
CA MET A 1 -5.61 -32.46 19.24
C MET A 1 -4.35 -31.62 19.42
N GLY A 2 -3.23 -32.05 18.79
CA GLY A 2 -1.91 -31.46 18.97
C GLY A 2 -1.78 -30.19 18.10
N ARG A 3 -1.48 -29.07 18.72
CA ARG A 3 -1.16 -27.81 18.03
C ARG A 3 0.28 -27.90 17.54
N ASP A 4 0.48 -27.85 16.22
CA ASP A 4 1.80 -27.91 15.60
C ASP A 4 2.62 -26.64 15.93
N PRO A 5 3.74 -26.76 16.67
CA PRO A 5 4.57 -25.62 17.06
C PRO A 5 5.28 -24.95 15.87
N ARG A 6 5.37 -25.61 14.72
CA ARG A 6 6.04 -25.08 13.52
C ARG A 6 5.28 -23.94 12.86
N ALA A 7 3.94 -23.88 12.97
CA ALA A 7 3.12 -22.82 12.40
C ALA A 7 3.32 -21.46 13.12
N ARG A 8 3.67 -21.46 14.41
CA ARG A 8 3.93 -20.22 15.17
C ARG A 8 5.29 -19.59 14.81
N GLY A 9 6.28 -20.40 14.48
CA GLY A 9 7.61 -19.89 14.11
C GLY A 9 7.65 -19.20 12.75
N LEU A 10 6.77 -19.58 11.83
CA LEU A 10 6.73 -19.00 10.49
C LEU A 10 6.09 -17.60 10.50
N ALA A 11 4.99 -17.44 11.24
CA ALA A 11 4.30 -16.15 11.35
C ALA A 11 5.17 -15.07 12.00
N VAL A 12 5.93 -15.43 13.05
CA VAL A 12 6.84 -14.49 13.73
C VAL A 12 8.03 -14.11 12.83
N ARG A 13 8.55 -15.04 12.03
CA ARG A 13 9.66 -14.75 11.09
C ARG A 13 9.24 -13.85 9.93
N CYS A 14 8.01 -14.00 9.43
CA CYS A 14 7.46 -13.09 8.42
C CYS A 14 7.25 -11.67 8.97
N LEU A 15 6.73 -11.54 10.20
CA LEU A 15 6.54 -10.22 10.83
C LEU A 15 7.87 -9.48 11.03
N VAL A 16 8.91 -10.17 11.52
CA VAL A 16 10.25 -9.58 11.72
C VAL A 16 10.89 -9.17 10.39
N GLY A 17 10.66 -9.91 9.30
CA GLY A 17 11.13 -9.53 7.97
C GLY A 17 10.50 -8.24 7.45
N ILE A 18 9.22 -8.03 7.69
CA ILE A 18 8.48 -6.83 7.26
C ILE A 18 8.95 -5.60 8.05
N PHE A 19 9.13 -5.71 9.36
CA PHE A 19 9.65 -4.61 10.21
C PHE A 19 11.12 -4.28 9.92
N GLY A 20 11.93 -5.25 9.55
CA GLY A 20 13.33 -5.03 9.14
C GLY A 20 13.47 -4.23 7.85
N SER A 21 12.53 -4.39 6.92
CA SER A 21 12.52 -3.62 5.66
C SER A 21 12.10 -2.15 5.87
N LEU A 22 11.26 -1.86 6.86
CA LEU A 22 10.83 -0.49 7.19
C LEU A 22 11.98 0.33 7.82
N ALA A 23 12.87 -0.31 8.58
CA ALA A 23 14.02 0.37 9.20
C ALA A 23 15.09 0.80 8.18
N LEU A 24 15.16 0.15 7.01
CA LEU A 24 16.09 0.51 5.95
C LEU A 24 15.68 1.80 5.21
N LEU A 25 14.38 2.14 5.19
CA LEU A 25 13.87 3.35 4.55
C LEU A 25 14.19 4.63 5.35
N ALA A 26 14.49 4.50 6.66
CA ALA A 26 14.82 5.62 7.53
C ALA A 26 16.25 6.14 7.36
N SER A 27 17.08 5.51 6.54
CA SER A 27 18.51 5.84 6.37
C SER A 27 18.88 6.40 4.99
N LEU A 28 17.91 6.87 4.18
CA LEU A 28 18.19 7.51 2.91
C LEU A 28 18.74 8.94 3.14
N PRO A 29 19.85 9.33 2.46
CA PRO A 29 20.41 10.66 2.60
C PRO A 29 19.46 11.73 2.08
N SER A 30 19.33 12.84 2.80
CA SER A 30 18.55 14.01 2.39
C SER A 30 19.15 14.63 1.13
N MET A 31 18.36 14.73 0.08
CA MET A 31 18.69 15.50 -1.13
C MET A 31 17.76 16.73 -1.16
N ALA A 32 18.33 17.92 -1.23
CA ALA A 32 17.67 19.20 -0.98
C ALA A 32 16.91 19.81 -2.18
N SER A 33 15.61 20.18 -2.03
CA SER A 33 14.81 21.17 -2.76
C SER A 33 13.41 21.38 -2.13
N ALA A 34 12.50 22.18 -2.69
CA ALA A 34 11.32 22.72 -1.98
C ALA A 34 10.27 21.68 -1.50
N TYR A 35 10.15 20.51 -2.09
CA TYR A 35 9.41 19.32 -1.59
C TYR A 35 10.34 18.35 -0.83
N GLU A 36 11.63 18.57 -0.91
CA GLU A 36 12.71 17.69 -0.49
C GLU A 36 12.80 17.53 1.03
N ASP A 37 12.31 18.49 1.77
CA ASP A 37 12.37 18.46 3.24
C ASP A 37 11.04 18.02 3.87
N GLN A 38 10.09 17.48 3.07
CA GLN A 38 8.80 17.07 3.59
C GLN A 38 8.65 15.55 3.60
N ALA A 39 8.38 15.03 4.78
CA ALA A 39 7.91 13.66 4.94
C ALA A 39 6.40 13.64 5.18
N THR A 40 5.75 12.59 4.73
CA THR A 40 4.32 12.36 4.89
C THR A 40 4.09 11.01 5.57
N LEU A 41 3.18 10.97 6.53
CA LEU A 41 2.65 9.75 7.12
C LEU A 41 1.13 9.78 7.01
N GLY A 42 0.52 8.72 6.49
CA GLY A 42 -0.91 8.65 6.25
C GLY A 42 -1.52 7.31 6.65
N LEU A 43 -2.80 7.37 6.99
CA LEU A 43 -3.69 6.22 7.15
C LEU A 43 -4.73 6.25 6.05
N GLU A 44 -5.03 5.09 5.50
CA GLU A 44 -6.02 4.90 4.45
C GLU A 44 -7.03 3.83 4.86
N VAL A 45 -8.29 4.05 4.49
CA VAL A 45 -9.34 3.05 4.59
C VAL A 45 -10.20 3.10 3.33
N GLY A 46 -10.54 1.92 2.81
CA GLY A 46 -11.23 1.88 1.53
C GLY A 46 -11.85 0.54 1.19
N TYR A 47 -12.19 0.44 -0.06
CA TYR A 47 -12.73 -0.72 -0.74
C TYR A 47 -11.60 -1.42 -1.50
N ALA A 48 -11.62 -2.75 -1.50
CA ALA A 48 -10.80 -3.58 -2.37
C ALA A 48 -11.68 -4.48 -3.24
N GLY A 49 -11.37 -4.60 -4.52
CA GLY A 49 -12.15 -5.37 -5.47
C GLY A 49 -11.31 -6.25 -6.39
N MET A 50 -11.82 -7.45 -6.69
CA MET A 50 -11.28 -8.38 -7.69
C MET A 50 -12.34 -8.61 -8.78
N PRO A 51 -12.40 -7.75 -9.83
CA PRO A 51 -13.51 -7.74 -10.77
C PRO A 51 -13.57 -8.92 -11.72
N ARG A 52 -12.46 -9.63 -11.94
CA ARG A 52 -12.36 -10.71 -12.94
C ARG A 52 -12.43 -12.13 -12.37
N THR A 53 -12.52 -12.26 -11.06
CA THR A 53 -12.59 -13.61 -10.45
C THR A 53 -14.01 -14.13 -10.38
N ASP A 54 -14.18 -15.43 -10.65
CA ASP A 54 -15.44 -16.15 -10.45
C ASP A 54 -15.36 -17.12 -9.26
N THR A 55 -14.16 -17.32 -8.70
CA THR A 55 -13.89 -18.32 -7.66
C THR A 55 -13.49 -17.72 -6.32
N LEU A 56 -13.23 -16.40 -6.27
CA LEU A 56 -12.82 -15.67 -5.08
C LEU A 56 -13.88 -14.61 -4.72
N PRO A 57 -13.93 -14.17 -3.45
CA PRO A 57 -14.79 -13.05 -3.06
C PRO A 57 -14.34 -11.78 -3.80
N ARG A 58 -15.32 -11.11 -4.43
CA ARG A 58 -15.05 -9.95 -5.30
C ARG A 58 -14.86 -8.65 -4.56
N ASN A 59 -15.46 -8.53 -3.36
CA ASN A 59 -15.53 -7.29 -2.61
C ASN A 59 -14.86 -7.43 -1.25
N GLY A 60 -14.07 -6.46 -0.88
CA GLY A 60 -13.34 -6.44 0.37
C GLY A 60 -13.17 -5.03 0.93
N VAL A 61 -12.58 -4.98 2.10
CA VAL A 61 -12.20 -3.75 2.79
C VAL A 61 -10.69 -3.66 2.80
N ASP A 62 -10.17 -2.47 2.50
CA ASP A 62 -8.75 -2.12 2.56
C ASP A 62 -8.46 -1.21 3.75
N VAL A 63 -7.34 -1.45 4.44
CA VAL A 63 -6.77 -0.56 5.45
C VAL A 63 -5.28 -0.46 5.18
N GLY A 64 -4.77 0.77 5.08
CA GLY A 64 -3.39 1.02 4.68
C GLY A 64 -2.66 2.05 5.53
N LEU A 65 -1.34 1.94 5.50
CA LEU A 65 -0.36 2.90 6.00
C LEU A 65 0.46 3.39 4.81
N ILE A 66 0.66 4.70 4.73
CA ILE A 66 1.48 5.35 3.72
C ILE A 66 2.55 6.16 4.45
N ALA A 67 3.80 6.00 4.05
CA ALA A 67 4.91 6.80 4.57
C ALA A 67 5.83 7.16 3.41
N GLY A 68 6.17 8.44 3.26
CA GLY A 68 6.99 8.86 2.13
C GLY A 68 7.69 10.19 2.37
N GLY A 69 8.56 10.52 1.42
CA GLY A 69 9.29 11.77 1.37
C GLY A 69 9.36 12.32 -0.03
N GLY A 70 9.36 13.65 -0.11
CA GLY A 70 9.52 14.36 -1.39
C GLY A 70 10.98 14.32 -1.87
N PHE A 71 11.14 14.30 -3.19
CA PHE A 71 12.41 14.55 -3.85
C PHE A 71 12.17 15.42 -5.08
N GLY A 72 12.73 16.61 -5.11
CA GLY A 72 12.43 17.61 -6.14
C GLY A 72 11.06 18.27 -5.99
N ASP A 73 10.69 19.10 -6.97
CA ASP A 73 9.58 20.06 -6.84
C ASP A 73 8.18 19.43 -6.78
N ALA A 74 8.00 18.24 -7.35
CA ALA A 74 6.67 17.62 -7.49
C ALA A 74 6.67 16.10 -7.28
N TRP A 75 7.82 15.50 -7.00
CA TRP A 75 7.97 14.07 -6.89
C TRP A 75 8.12 13.61 -5.44
N SER A 76 7.55 12.46 -5.12
CA SER A 76 7.76 11.78 -3.86
C SER A 76 7.94 10.28 -4.06
N ILE A 77 8.68 9.65 -3.15
CA ILE A 77 8.70 8.18 -3.00
C ILE A 77 7.91 7.86 -1.75
N GLN A 78 6.98 6.92 -1.88
CA GLN A 78 6.13 6.50 -0.78
C GLN A 78 6.22 4.98 -0.60
N GLY A 79 6.32 4.54 0.65
CA GLY A 79 6.11 3.16 1.05
C GLY A 79 4.64 2.96 1.41
N LEU A 80 4.06 1.89 0.90
CA LEU A 80 2.69 1.46 1.17
C LEU A 80 2.72 0.14 1.93
N LEU A 81 1.94 0.05 2.98
CA LEU A 81 1.63 -1.20 3.66
C LEU A 81 0.11 -1.29 3.82
N SER A 82 -0.52 -2.27 3.21
CA SER A 82 -1.97 -2.43 3.29
C SER A 82 -2.39 -3.86 3.62
N TYR A 83 -3.59 -3.95 4.18
CA TYR A 83 -4.22 -5.21 4.54
C TYR A 83 -5.67 -5.20 4.06
N ASN A 84 -5.98 -6.19 3.23
CA ASN A 84 -7.28 -6.34 2.60
C ASN A 84 -7.96 -7.59 3.13
N ILE A 85 -9.23 -7.46 3.50
CA ILE A 85 -10.09 -8.56 3.92
C ILE A 85 -11.22 -8.69 2.93
N PHE A 86 -11.33 -9.85 2.30
CA PHE A 86 -12.45 -10.21 1.43
C PHE A 86 -13.34 -11.21 2.15
N PRO A 87 -14.51 -10.77 2.67
CA PRO A 87 -15.44 -11.60 3.41
C PRO A 87 -16.06 -12.67 2.51
N ASP A 88 -16.07 -13.91 2.98
CA ASP A 88 -16.72 -15.06 2.35
C ASP A 88 -16.90 -16.16 3.40
N GLU A 89 -17.52 -17.29 3.04
CA GLU A 89 -17.53 -18.51 3.87
C GLU A 89 -16.08 -18.93 4.25
N ARG A 90 -15.12 -18.67 3.36
CA ARG A 90 -13.67 -18.83 3.56
C ARG A 90 -12.98 -17.50 3.28
N PRO A 91 -12.81 -16.66 4.28
CA PRO A 91 -12.28 -15.33 4.07
C PRO A 91 -10.87 -15.37 3.45
N LEU A 92 -10.64 -14.46 2.50
CA LEU A 92 -9.34 -14.25 1.90
C LEU A 92 -8.71 -13.02 2.57
N HIS A 93 -7.49 -13.20 3.04
CA HIS A 93 -6.68 -12.14 3.63
C HIS A 93 -5.52 -11.83 2.67
N LEU A 94 -5.35 -10.56 2.33
CA LEU A 94 -4.31 -10.11 1.42
C LEU A 94 -3.53 -8.97 2.06
N GLY A 95 -2.28 -9.26 2.44
CA GLY A 95 -1.30 -8.24 2.84
C GLY A 95 -0.54 -7.74 1.62
N MET A 96 -0.33 -6.44 1.52
CA MET A 96 0.46 -5.83 0.46
C MET A 96 1.50 -4.90 1.06
N ALA A 97 2.70 -4.91 0.50
CA ALA A 97 3.78 -4.01 0.87
C ALA A 97 4.53 -3.59 -0.39
N GLY A 98 4.66 -2.30 -0.62
CA GLY A 98 5.23 -1.78 -1.84
C GLY A 98 5.89 -0.42 -1.72
N LEU A 99 6.47 -0.02 -2.84
CA LEU A 99 7.04 1.31 -3.06
C LEU A 99 6.40 1.91 -4.30
N GLU A 100 6.01 3.17 -4.20
CA GLU A 100 5.45 3.93 -5.30
C GLU A 100 6.18 5.27 -5.47
N THR A 101 6.32 5.71 -6.71
CA THR A 101 6.74 7.06 -7.06
C THR A 101 5.49 7.84 -7.44
N VAL A 102 5.30 8.98 -6.81
CA VAL A 102 4.11 9.82 -6.97
C VAL A 102 4.52 11.20 -7.49
N TYR A 103 3.84 11.65 -8.50
CA TYR A 103 3.89 13.02 -9.00
C TYR A 103 2.68 13.79 -8.51
N ALA A 104 2.93 14.90 -7.80
CA ALA A 104 1.92 15.76 -7.22
C ALA A 104 1.83 17.08 -8.01
N LEU A 105 0.65 17.40 -8.52
CA LEU A 105 0.38 18.70 -9.16
C LEU A 105 -0.04 19.70 -8.08
N ASP A 106 0.94 20.39 -7.49
CA ASP A 106 0.67 21.41 -6.44
C ASP A 106 0.22 22.71 -7.09
N ILE A 107 -1.08 22.85 -7.34
CA ILE A 107 -1.65 24.05 -7.97
C ILE A 107 -2.24 24.99 -6.91
N VAL A 108 -2.82 24.44 -5.83
CA VAL A 108 -3.44 25.21 -4.73
C VAL A 108 -3.60 24.28 -3.50
N ARG A 109 -4.76 24.28 -2.83
CA ARG A 109 -5.09 23.35 -1.74
C ARG A 109 -5.49 21.95 -2.20
N PHE A 110 -5.87 21.81 -3.48
CA PHE A 110 -6.17 20.52 -4.11
C PHE A 110 -4.94 20.07 -4.88
N VAL A 111 -4.41 18.93 -4.53
CA VAL A 111 -3.19 18.37 -5.10
C VAL A 111 -3.55 17.07 -5.82
N PRO A 112 -3.79 17.08 -7.13
CA PRO A 112 -3.94 15.86 -7.91
C PRO A 112 -2.65 15.03 -7.88
N LEU A 113 -2.81 13.72 -7.80
CA LEU A 113 -1.72 12.75 -7.68
C LEU A 113 -1.81 11.73 -8.79
N ILE A 114 -0.68 11.41 -9.37
CA ILE A 114 -0.51 10.25 -10.23
C ILE A 114 0.74 9.50 -9.82
N GLY A 115 0.67 8.18 -9.75
CA GLY A 115 1.81 7.38 -9.32
C GLY A 115 1.87 6.03 -9.98
N VAL A 116 3.03 5.41 -9.86
CA VAL A 116 3.30 4.03 -10.28
C VAL A 116 4.14 3.35 -9.22
N GLY A 117 3.92 2.08 -8.99
CA GLY A 117 4.66 1.34 -7.97
C GLY A 117 4.70 -0.15 -8.18
N LEU A 118 5.42 -0.79 -7.26
CA LEU A 118 5.67 -2.22 -7.19
C LEU A 118 5.31 -2.72 -5.81
N ASP A 119 4.59 -3.84 -5.74
CA ASP A 119 4.16 -4.45 -4.48
C ASP A 119 4.50 -5.93 -4.41
N GLY A 120 4.89 -6.36 -3.21
CA GLY A 120 4.82 -7.75 -2.79
C GLY A 120 3.46 -8.01 -2.16
N LEU A 121 2.82 -9.10 -2.59
CA LEU A 121 1.52 -9.54 -2.08
C LEU A 121 1.68 -10.82 -1.27
N LEU A 122 0.99 -10.90 -0.13
CA LEU A 122 0.94 -12.07 0.70
C LEU A 122 -0.52 -12.48 0.91
N THR A 123 -0.93 -13.52 0.23
CA THR A 123 -2.29 -14.07 0.32
C THR A 123 -2.36 -15.18 1.34
N VAL A 124 -3.37 -15.14 2.21
CA VAL A 124 -3.66 -16.21 3.18
C VAL A 124 -5.12 -16.65 3.01
N ARG A 125 -5.32 -17.92 2.64
CA ARG A 125 -6.63 -18.57 2.55
C ARG A 125 -6.50 -20.05 2.94
N ASP A 126 -7.44 -20.60 3.71
CA ASP A 126 -7.49 -22.03 4.13
C ASP A 126 -6.15 -22.54 4.69
N ARG A 127 -5.44 -21.74 5.51
CA ARG A 127 -4.10 -22.06 6.07
C ARG A 127 -2.99 -22.17 5.01
N ARG A 128 -3.25 -21.81 3.77
CA ARG A 128 -2.25 -21.71 2.73
C ARG A 128 -1.81 -20.26 2.59
N THR A 129 -0.51 -20.06 2.56
CA THR A 129 0.11 -18.75 2.36
C THR A 129 0.82 -18.77 1.01
N ARG A 130 0.64 -17.70 0.25
CA ARG A 130 1.27 -17.53 -1.05
C ARG A 130 1.78 -16.10 -1.20
N GLY A 131 2.97 -15.96 -1.80
CA GLY A 131 3.56 -14.69 -2.19
C GLY A 131 3.44 -14.46 -3.68
N ASP A 132 3.10 -13.24 -4.07
CA ASP A 132 2.98 -12.78 -5.44
C ASP A 132 3.57 -11.37 -5.57
N PHE A 133 3.71 -10.84 -6.79
CA PHE A 133 4.13 -9.46 -7.05
C PHE A 133 3.09 -8.76 -7.92
N ALA A 134 2.97 -7.45 -7.77
CA ALA A 134 2.12 -6.64 -8.62
C ALA A 134 2.81 -5.33 -9.02
N LEU A 135 2.42 -4.83 -10.18
CA LEU A 135 2.61 -3.44 -10.59
C LEU A 135 1.32 -2.69 -10.32
N HIS A 136 1.40 -1.45 -9.86
CA HIS A 136 0.20 -0.63 -9.73
C HIS A 136 0.36 0.76 -10.34
N VAL A 137 -0.80 1.35 -10.66
CA VAL A 137 -0.96 2.76 -10.98
C VAL A 137 -1.87 3.39 -9.95
N LEU A 138 -1.49 4.56 -9.46
CA LEU A 138 -2.24 5.41 -8.54
C LEU A 138 -2.82 6.61 -9.29
N LEU A 139 -4.07 6.92 -9.03
CA LEU A 139 -4.71 8.21 -9.29
C LEU A 139 -5.37 8.69 -8.03
N GLY A 140 -5.11 9.94 -7.63
CA GLY A 140 -5.65 10.46 -6.39
C GLY A 140 -5.75 11.97 -6.35
N VAL A 141 -6.30 12.46 -5.25
CA VAL A 141 -6.34 13.88 -4.92
C VAL A 141 -6.21 14.06 -3.41
N ASP A 142 -5.34 14.98 -3.00
CA ASP A 142 -5.23 15.45 -1.64
C ASP A 142 -5.83 16.85 -1.49
N TYR A 143 -6.44 17.12 -0.36
CA TYR A 143 -6.84 18.43 0.08
C TYR A 143 -6.06 18.81 1.33
N LEU A 144 -5.31 19.92 1.24
CA LEU A 144 -4.55 20.46 2.36
C LEU A 144 -5.46 21.26 3.28
N ILE A 145 -5.83 20.68 4.43
CA ILE A 145 -6.60 21.37 5.46
C ILE A 145 -5.76 22.52 6.01
N ASN A 146 -4.48 22.27 6.23
CA ASN A 146 -3.48 23.23 6.65
C ASN A 146 -2.07 22.70 6.22
N PRO A 147 -0.95 23.42 6.46
CA PRO A 147 0.38 22.96 6.04
C PRO A 147 0.80 21.58 6.55
N ARG A 148 0.19 21.10 7.65
CA ARG A 148 0.54 19.82 8.29
C ARG A 148 -0.46 18.71 8.02
N TRP A 149 -1.76 19.02 7.86
CA TRP A 149 -2.80 18.01 7.75
C TRP A 149 -3.39 17.96 6.35
N LEU A 150 -3.54 16.78 5.83
CA LEU A 150 -4.23 16.52 4.56
C LEU A 150 -5.32 15.45 4.75
N ILE A 151 -6.33 15.54 3.91
CA ILE A 151 -7.27 14.47 3.62
C ILE A 151 -7.24 14.22 2.13
N GLY A 152 -7.44 12.99 1.71
CA GLY A 152 -7.40 12.64 0.31
C GLY A 152 -8.27 11.45 -0.02
N ALA A 153 -8.36 11.21 -1.32
CA ALA A 153 -8.96 10.01 -1.86
C ALA A 153 -8.12 9.53 -3.04
N ASP A 154 -8.04 8.23 -3.20
CA ASP A 154 -7.31 7.64 -4.31
C ASP A 154 -7.91 6.32 -4.80
N VAL A 155 -7.46 5.93 -5.98
CA VAL A 155 -7.76 4.66 -6.62
C VAL A 155 -6.44 4.07 -7.10
N ARG A 156 -6.21 2.81 -6.77
CA ARG A 156 -5.05 2.04 -7.28
C ARG A 156 -5.52 0.83 -8.07
N GLY A 157 -4.97 0.66 -9.27
CA GLY A 157 -5.16 -0.53 -10.07
C GLY A 157 -3.90 -1.38 -10.06
N TYR A 158 -3.99 -2.62 -9.57
CA TYR A 158 -2.86 -3.56 -9.46
C TYR A 158 -2.96 -4.64 -10.52
N TRP A 159 -1.88 -4.85 -11.25
CA TRP A 159 -1.69 -5.99 -12.15
C TRP A 159 -0.78 -7.01 -11.47
N VAL A 160 -1.36 -8.15 -11.14
CA VAL A 160 -0.63 -9.24 -10.48
C VAL A 160 0.23 -9.98 -11.50
N ALA A 161 1.54 -9.84 -11.37
CA ALA A 161 2.54 -10.38 -12.30
C ALA A 161 2.97 -11.80 -11.89
N THR A 162 2.01 -12.74 -11.81
CA THR A 162 2.30 -14.09 -11.34
C THR A 162 1.93 -15.17 -12.33
N ASN A 163 2.50 -16.38 -12.07
CA ASN A 163 2.25 -17.60 -12.83
C ASN A 163 0.75 -17.90 -12.98
N ALA A 164 0.37 -18.60 -14.08
CA ALA A 164 -0.96 -19.16 -14.31
C ALA A 164 -1.52 -20.05 -13.17
N ALA A 165 -0.73 -20.32 -12.14
CA ALA A 165 -1.10 -21.05 -10.93
C ALA A 165 -1.51 -20.10 -9.77
N SER A 166 -1.51 -18.78 -9.92
CA SER A 166 -2.00 -17.86 -8.87
C SER A 166 -3.51 -18.00 -8.71
N PRO A 167 -4.03 -18.17 -7.49
CA PRO A 167 -5.46 -18.11 -7.26
C PRO A 167 -5.99 -16.67 -7.29
N LEU A 168 -5.11 -15.64 -7.25
CA LEU A 168 -5.53 -14.25 -7.28
C LEU A 168 -6.05 -13.85 -8.66
N ASP A 169 -6.99 -12.93 -8.67
CA ASP A 169 -7.38 -12.19 -9.87
C ASP A 169 -6.11 -11.49 -10.44
N PRO A 170 -5.88 -11.55 -11.74
CA PRO A 170 -4.79 -10.81 -12.38
C PRO A 170 -4.92 -9.30 -12.23
N PHE A 171 -6.08 -8.81 -11.81
CA PHE A 171 -6.34 -7.40 -11.57
C PHE A 171 -7.05 -7.18 -10.23
N ILE A 172 -6.49 -6.31 -9.40
CA ILE A 172 -7.07 -5.87 -8.12
C ILE A 172 -7.25 -4.36 -8.21
N LEU A 173 -8.37 -3.87 -7.71
CA LEU A 173 -8.69 -2.46 -7.62
C LEU A 173 -8.88 -2.08 -6.16
N THR A 174 -8.23 -1.00 -5.70
CA THR A 174 -8.55 -0.38 -4.41
C THR A 174 -9.05 1.05 -4.63
N ALA A 175 -9.94 1.51 -3.77
CA ALA A 175 -10.40 2.89 -3.74
C ALA A 175 -10.61 3.30 -2.30
N GLY A 176 -9.90 4.33 -1.86
CA GLY A 176 -9.85 4.70 -0.45
C GLY A 176 -9.94 6.19 -0.19
N ALA A 177 -10.19 6.49 1.09
CA ALA A 177 -10.00 7.80 1.67
C ALA A 177 -8.83 7.75 2.64
N ARG A 178 -8.03 8.81 2.68
CA ARG A 178 -6.85 8.90 3.53
C ARG A 178 -6.82 10.18 4.35
N VAL A 179 -6.19 10.08 5.51
CA VAL A 179 -5.78 11.21 6.32
C VAL A 179 -4.27 11.13 6.52
N GLY A 180 -3.59 12.27 6.39
CA GLY A 180 -2.14 12.29 6.50
C GLY A 180 -1.63 13.52 7.23
N VAL A 181 -0.41 13.38 7.73
CA VAL A 181 0.36 14.45 8.37
C VAL A 181 1.64 14.65 7.58
N ARG A 182 1.95 15.91 7.29
CA ARG A 182 3.22 16.35 6.72
C ARG A 182 4.08 16.96 7.81
N PHE A 183 5.36 16.73 7.74
CA PHE A 183 6.36 17.33 8.65
C PHE A 183 7.64 17.62 7.89
N ASP A 184 8.27 18.75 8.24
CA ASP A 184 9.56 19.13 7.68
C ASP A 184 10.65 18.27 8.31
N VAL A 185 11.55 17.72 7.48
CA VAL A 185 12.69 16.90 7.90
C VAL A 185 13.93 17.77 7.69
N HIS A 186 14.43 18.39 8.76
CA HIS A 186 15.65 19.21 8.75
C HIS A 186 16.90 18.38 9.00
#